data_a16ba92ecaa8052528e909c5e3ab25bb
#
_entry.id   a16ba92ecaa8052528e909c5e3ab25bb
#
_cell.length_a   1.000
_cell.length_b   1.000
_cell.length_c   1.000
_cell.angle_alpha   90.00
_cell.angle_beta   90.00
_cell.angle_gamma   90.00
#
_symmetry.space_group_name_H-M   'P 1'
#
loop_
_entity.id
_entity.type
_entity.pdbx_description
1 polymer ?
#
loop_
_entity_poly.entity_id
_entity_poly.type
_entity_poly.pdbx_seq_one_letter_code
_entity_poly.pdbx_strand_id
1 'polypeptide(L)'
;RNPSNEIADLYAQTIIMKLMQTLIQAALPLPASTNYSKYMTAAINYIRDHFSEQLTLEQVAQELNISRSYLALIFKKETSLTFSTWLRKYRIGKAKELLKNTNMSQDDICTEVGIYDSSYLCRLFKEYEHLSPDEYRKNWRTVCL
;
A
#
# COMPACT_ATOMS: atom_id res chain seq x y z
N ARG A 1 -7.88 10.99 -38.60
CA ARG A 1 -7.07 10.53 -37.45
C ARG A 1 -7.72 9.30 -36.86
N ASN A 2 -7.08 8.16 -36.94
CA ASN A 2 -7.58 6.90 -36.43
C ASN A 2 -7.27 6.79 -34.93
N PRO A 3 -8.25 6.66 -34.04
CA PRO A 3 -8.04 6.50 -32.60
C PRO A 3 -7.24 5.24 -32.23
N SER A 4 -7.16 4.28 -33.15
CA SER A 4 -6.33 3.08 -32.98
C SER A 4 -4.82 3.34 -32.95
N ASN A 5 -4.35 4.43 -33.57
CA ASN A 5 -2.93 4.77 -33.59
C ASN A 5 -2.47 5.46 -32.29
N GLU A 6 -3.32 6.25 -31.66
CA GLU A 6 -2.99 6.92 -30.40
C GLU A 6 -2.86 5.92 -29.22
N ILE A 7 -3.71 4.89 -29.23
CA ILE A 7 -3.64 3.81 -28.23
C ILE A 7 -2.38 2.98 -28.43
N ALA A 8 -2.03 2.66 -29.69
CA ALA A 8 -0.81 1.92 -30.01
C ALA A 8 0.46 2.71 -29.62
N ASP A 9 0.47 4.03 -29.83
CA ASP A 9 1.58 4.90 -29.45
C ASP A 9 1.74 5.01 -27.91
N LEU A 10 0.63 5.06 -27.18
CA LEU A 10 0.63 5.04 -25.71
C LEU A 10 1.17 3.72 -25.16
N TYR A 11 0.79 2.60 -25.74
CA TYR A 11 1.33 1.28 -25.36
C TYR A 11 2.82 1.16 -25.68
N ALA A 12 3.23 1.63 -26.85
CA ALA A 12 4.63 1.64 -27.25
C ALA A 12 5.50 2.50 -26.31
N GLN A 13 5.03 3.70 -25.94
CA GLN A 13 5.72 4.56 -24.98
C GLN A 13 5.82 3.93 -23.60
N THR A 14 4.76 3.28 -23.13
CA THR A 14 4.75 2.59 -21.82
C THR A 14 5.72 1.41 -21.81
N ILE A 15 5.79 0.65 -22.89
CA ILE A 15 6.71 -0.48 -23.04
C ILE A 15 8.15 0.02 -23.11
N ILE A 16 8.42 1.07 -23.86
CA ILE A 16 9.75 1.68 -23.98
C ILE A 16 10.22 2.21 -22.63
N MET A 17 9.36 2.91 -21.89
CA MET A 17 9.70 3.39 -20.54
C MET A 17 9.99 2.24 -19.57
N LYS A 18 9.22 1.17 -19.59
CA LYS A 18 9.48 -0.04 -18.77
C LYS A 18 10.77 -0.73 -19.17
N LEU A 19 11.05 -0.85 -20.47
CA LEU A 19 12.30 -1.42 -20.96
C LEU A 19 13.51 -0.55 -20.59
N MET A 20 13.39 0.78 -20.68
CA MET A 20 14.45 1.70 -20.25
C MET A 20 14.70 1.63 -18.75
N GLN A 21 13.65 1.53 -17.93
CA GLN A 21 13.80 1.33 -16.49
C GLN A 21 14.49 0.00 -16.17
N THR A 22 14.15 -1.08 -16.88
CA THR A 22 14.76 -2.41 -16.70
C THR A 22 16.23 -2.40 -17.15
N LEU A 23 16.55 -1.71 -18.26
CA LEU A 23 17.92 -1.56 -18.75
C LEU A 23 18.78 -0.67 -17.83
N ILE A 24 18.23 0.40 -17.28
CA ILE A 24 18.91 1.26 -16.30
C ILE A 24 19.20 0.48 -15.02
N GLN A 25 18.28 -0.37 -14.57
CA GLN A 25 18.47 -1.24 -13.42
C GLN A 25 19.50 -2.36 -13.69
N ALA A 26 19.60 -2.84 -14.93
CA ALA A 26 20.57 -3.87 -15.32
C ALA A 26 21.98 -3.30 -15.63
N ALA A 27 22.07 -2.03 -16.03
CA ALA A 27 23.32 -1.41 -16.48
C ALA A 27 24.13 -0.72 -15.37
N LEU A 28 23.54 -0.51 -14.17
CA LEU A 28 24.23 0.06 -13.03
C LEU A 28 24.50 -1.03 -11.98
N PRO A 29 25.74 -1.43 -11.75
CA PRO A 29 26.09 -2.19 -10.57
C PRO A 29 26.01 -1.24 -9.34
N LEU A 30 24.82 -1.05 -8.83
CA LEU A 30 24.60 -0.36 -7.56
C LEU A 30 24.69 -1.40 -6.45
N PRO A 31 25.79 -1.47 -5.69
CA PRO A 31 25.85 -2.34 -4.52
C PRO A 31 24.90 -1.93 -3.39
N ALA A 32 24.14 -0.85 -3.58
CA ALA A 32 23.21 -0.30 -2.60
C ALA A 32 21.76 -0.81 -2.70
N SER A 33 21.34 -1.41 -3.83
CA SER A 33 19.93 -1.79 -4.01
C SER A 33 19.54 -3.09 -3.31
N THR A 34 20.47 -4.00 -3.11
CA THR A 34 20.21 -5.29 -2.46
C THR A 34 19.87 -5.17 -0.97
N ASN A 35 20.50 -4.21 -0.26
CA ASN A 35 20.22 -4.01 1.17
C ASN A 35 18.88 -3.31 1.41
N TYR A 36 18.50 -2.33 0.58
CA TYR A 36 17.22 -1.64 0.72
C TYR A 36 16.05 -2.60 0.54
N SER A 37 16.05 -3.40 -0.51
CA SER A 37 15.00 -4.39 -0.78
C SER A 37 14.89 -5.44 0.34
N LYS A 38 16.00 -5.88 0.92
CA LYS A 38 16.01 -6.82 2.05
C LYS A 38 15.35 -6.22 3.30
N TYR A 39 15.72 -5.00 3.68
CA TYR A 39 15.11 -4.32 4.82
C TYR A 39 13.64 -3.98 4.57
N MET A 40 13.28 -3.59 3.36
CA MET A 40 11.88 -3.32 3.00
C MET A 40 11.03 -4.59 3.09
N THR A 41 11.54 -5.72 2.59
CA THR A 41 10.85 -7.01 2.69
C THR A 41 10.65 -7.43 4.15
N ALA A 42 11.67 -7.30 4.98
CA ALA A 42 11.59 -7.60 6.40
C ALA A 42 10.62 -6.67 7.13
N ALA A 43 10.63 -5.36 6.80
CA ALA A 43 9.68 -4.39 7.34
C ALA A 43 8.23 -4.73 6.98
N ILE A 44 7.96 -5.05 5.72
CA ILE A 44 6.61 -5.44 5.27
C ILE A 44 6.13 -6.71 5.97
N ASN A 45 6.99 -7.71 6.16
CA ASN A 45 6.63 -8.93 6.87
C ASN A 45 6.28 -8.63 8.34
N TYR A 46 7.09 -7.84 9.02
CA TYR A 46 6.81 -7.42 10.39
C TYR A 46 5.50 -6.61 10.50
N ILE A 47 5.28 -5.67 9.59
CA ILE A 47 4.04 -4.88 9.54
C ILE A 47 2.83 -5.78 9.29
N ARG A 48 2.95 -6.77 8.41
CA ARG A 48 1.86 -7.73 8.12
C ARG A 48 1.40 -8.47 9.37
N ASP A 49 2.32 -8.82 10.25
CA ASP A 49 2.02 -9.55 11.47
C ASP A 49 1.50 -8.65 12.61
N HIS A 50 1.81 -7.34 12.57
CA HIS A 50 1.52 -6.38 13.63
C HIS A 50 0.67 -5.18 13.23
N PHE A 51 0.12 -5.13 12.01
CA PHE A 51 -0.58 -3.92 11.50
C PHE A 51 -1.83 -3.54 12.29
N SER A 52 -2.47 -4.48 12.97
CA SER A 52 -3.65 -4.24 13.82
C SER A 52 -3.31 -3.58 15.15
N GLU A 53 -2.04 -3.58 15.54
CA GLU A 53 -1.56 -2.96 16.77
C GLU A 53 -1.19 -1.48 16.54
N GLN A 54 -0.89 -0.76 17.62
CA GLN A 54 -0.33 0.59 17.53
C GLN A 54 1.14 0.52 17.09
N LEU A 55 1.34 0.39 15.80
CA LEU A 55 2.65 0.22 15.19
C LEU A 55 3.28 1.55 14.80
N THR A 56 4.50 1.79 15.29
CA THR A 56 5.31 2.97 14.97
C THR A 56 6.52 2.61 14.10
N LEU A 57 6.99 3.58 13.32
CA LEU A 57 8.22 3.41 12.53
C LEU A 57 9.42 3.04 13.40
N GLU A 58 9.46 3.55 14.63
CA GLU A 58 10.52 3.29 15.58
C GLU A 58 10.55 1.81 16.03
N GLN A 59 9.39 1.25 16.34
CA GLN A 59 9.27 -0.17 16.69
C GLN A 59 9.74 -1.08 15.54
N VAL A 60 9.33 -0.78 14.31
CA VAL A 60 9.76 -1.55 13.12
C VAL A 60 11.28 -1.43 12.92
N ALA A 61 11.84 -0.23 13.07
CA ALA A 61 13.28 0.00 12.95
C ALA A 61 14.09 -0.75 14.03
N GLN A 62 13.61 -0.76 15.26
CA GLN A 62 14.21 -1.51 16.38
C GLN A 62 14.22 -3.02 16.08
N GLU A 63 13.11 -3.57 15.61
CA GLU A 63 13.04 -4.98 15.24
C GLU A 63 14.03 -5.36 14.14
N LEU A 64 14.27 -4.47 13.20
CA LEU A 64 15.21 -4.67 12.11
C LEU A 64 16.66 -4.30 12.47
N ASN A 65 16.92 -3.84 13.69
CA ASN A 65 18.23 -3.34 14.17
C ASN A 65 18.82 -2.25 13.26
N ILE A 66 17.97 -1.33 12.80
CA ILE A 66 18.38 -0.16 12.00
C ILE A 66 17.84 1.12 12.62
N SER A 67 18.37 2.26 12.20
CA SER A 67 17.88 3.55 12.69
C SER A 67 16.52 3.89 12.10
N ARG A 68 15.68 4.62 12.86
CA ARG A 68 14.40 5.16 12.40
C ARG A 68 14.55 5.99 11.12
N SER A 69 15.58 6.83 11.06
CA SER A 69 15.85 7.69 9.91
C SER A 69 16.19 6.89 8.67
N TYR A 70 16.95 5.81 8.81
CA TYR A 70 17.30 4.92 7.71
C TYR A 70 16.06 4.18 7.17
N LEU A 71 15.22 3.66 8.06
CA LEU A 71 13.97 3.02 7.65
C LEU A 71 13.00 4.00 6.97
N ALA A 72 12.90 5.24 7.47
CA ALA A 72 12.11 6.29 6.83
C ALA A 72 12.58 6.58 5.39
N LEU A 73 13.90 6.62 5.21
CA LEU A 73 14.52 6.80 3.89
C LEU A 73 14.19 5.64 2.94
N ILE A 74 14.27 4.39 3.43
CA ILE A 74 13.93 3.20 2.65
C ILE A 74 12.46 3.25 2.20
N PHE A 75 11.53 3.52 3.12
CA PHE A 75 10.11 3.65 2.77
C PHE A 75 9.88 4.70 1.70
N LYS A 76 10.49 5.87 1.85
CA LYS A 76 10.33 6.96 0.89
C LYS A 76 10.90 6.61 -0.49
N LYS A 77 12.04 5.93 -0.54
CA LYS A 77 12.68 5.52 -1.81
C LYS A 77 11.91 4.40 -2.51
N GLU A 78 11.49 3.38 -1.77
CA GLU A 78 10.85 2.19 -2.35
C GLU A 78 9.37 2.40 -2.69
N THR A 79 8.66 3.21 -1.90
CA THR A 79 7.20 3.36 -2.04
C THR A 79 6.75 4.76 -2.46
N SER A 80 7.66 5.75 -2.44
CA SER A 80 7.35 7.19 -2.56
C SER A 80 6.42 7.73 -1.46
N LEU A 81 6.14 6.93 -0.43
CA LEU A 81 5.24 7.24 0.68
C LEU A 81 6.02 7.30 2.00
N THR A 82 5.46 8.03 2.96
CA THR A 82 5.89 7.89 4.35
C THR A 82 5.35 6.59 4.95
N PHE A 83 6.00 6.06 5.98
CA PHE A 83 5.54 4.89 6.72
C PHE A 83 4.07 5.02 7.17
N SER A 84 3.71 6.16 7.77
CA SER A 84 2.35 6.38 8.26
C SER A 84 1.30 6.37 7.15
N THR A 85 1.62 6.94 5.99
CA THR A 85 0.73 6.93 4.83
C THR A 85 0.61 5.53 4.24
N TRP A 86 1.72 4.81 4.16
CA TRP A 86 1.74 3.44 3.67
C TRP A 86 0.94 2.51 4.60
N LEU A 87 1.13 2.60 5.91
CA LEU A 87 0.40 1.80 6.90
C LEU A 87 -1.11 2.08 6.84
N ARG A 88 -1.53 3.35 6.70
CA ARG A 88 -2.95 3.71 6.51
C ARG A 88 -3.53 3.05 5.27
N LYS A 89 -2.84 3.13 4.14
CA LYS A 89 -3.28 2.47 2.89
C LYS A 89 -3.38 0.97 3.05
N TYR A 90 -2.43 0.36 3.73
CA TYR A 90 -2.43 -1.07 4.00
C TYR A 90 -3.65 -1.49 4.84
N ARG A 91 -3.93 -0.76 5.93
CA ARG A 91 -5.11 -0.99 6.78
C ARG A 91 -6.43 -0.83 6.03
N ILE A 92 -6.55 0.20 5.18
CA ILE A 92 -7.73 0.37 4.33
C ILE A 92 -7.86 -0.79 3.33
N GLY A 93 -6.78 -1.27 2.75
CA GLY A 93 -6.78 -2.47 1.91
C GLY A 93 -7.34 -3.69 2.64
N LYS A 94 -6.94 -3.91 3.89
CA LYS A 94 -7.47 -4.98 4.75
C LYS A 94 -8.94 -4.77 5.11
N ALA A 95 -9.34 -3.55 5.42
CA ALA A 95 -10.75 -3.22 5.66
C ALA A 95 -11.62 -3.52 4.42
N LYS A 96 -11.14 -3.23 3.22
CA LYS A 96 -11.82 -3.58 1.96
C LYS A 96 -12.02 -5.09 1.81
N GLU A 97 -11.01 -5.88 2.12
CA GLU A 97 -11.11 -7.36 2.10
C GLU A 97 -12.19 -7.85 3.08
N LEU A 98 -12.20 -7.32 4.30
CA LEU A 98 -13.20 -7.69 5.31
C LEU A 98 -14.63 -7.26 4.93
N LEU A 99 -14.79 -6.06 4.35
CA LEU A 99 -16.09 -5.57 3.86
C LEU A 99 -16.66 -6.44 2.73
N LYS A 100 -15.81 -6.96 1.86
CA LYS A 100 -16.19 -7.86 0.76
C LYS A 100 -16.59 -9.25 1.25
N ASN A 101 -15.77 -9.81 2.14
CA ASN A 101 -15.79 -11.24 2.44
C ASN A 101 -16.54 -11.58 3.74
N THR A 102 -16.91 -10.58 4.53
CA THR A 102 -17.55 -10.80 5.84
C THR A 102 -18.76 -9.89 6.06
N ASN A 103 -19.55 -10.22 7.09
CA ASN A 103 -20.65 -9.37 7.59
C ASN A 103 -20.26 -8.60 8.85
N MET A 104 -18.97 -8.48 9.15
CA MET A 104 -18.48 -7.77 10.33
C MET A 104 -19.02 -6.35 10.39
N SER A 105 -19.28 -5.87 11.60
CA SER A 105 -19.62 -4.47 11.83
C SER A 105 -18.43 -3.56 11.51
N GLN A 106 -18.68 -2.26 11.35
CA GLN A 106 -17.58 -1.31 11.14
C GLN A 106 -16.64 -1.23 12.35
N ASP A 107 -17.17 -1.37 13.57
CA ASP A 107 -16.37 -1.35 14.80
C ASP A 107 -15.49 -2.60 14.92
N ASP A 108 -16.00 -3.77 14.56
CA ASP A 108 -15.21 -5.00 14.50
C ASP A 108 -14.09 -4.89 13.46
N ILE A 109 -14.40 -4.34 12.27
CA ILE A 109 -13.40 -4.09 11.23
C ILE A 109 -12.32 -3.12 11.72
N CYS A 110 -12.70 -2.05 12.43
CA CYS A 110 -11.74 -1.12 13.03
C CYS A 110 -10.76 -1.82 13.96
N THR A 111 -11.27 -2.69 14.82
CA THR A 111 -10.45 -3.49 15.74
C THR A 111 -9.50 -4.40 14.98
N GLU A 112 -9.99 -5.12 13.98
CA GLU A 112 -9.19 -6.06 13.18
C GLU A 112 -8.08 -5.38 12.36
N VAL A 113 -8.31 -4.16 11.88
CA VAL A 113 -7.33 -3.44 11.05
C VAL A 113 -6.49 -2.42 11.82
N GLY A 114 -6.72 -2.27 13.13
CA GLY A 114 -5.96 -1.34 13.97
C GLY A 114 -6.28 0.13 13.73
N ILE A 115 -7.51 0.45 13.36
CA ILE A 115 -8.03 1.82 13.22
C ILE A 115 -8.81 2.15 14.49
N TYR A 116 -8.57 3.36 15.04
CA TYR A 116 -9.06 3.75 16.36
C TYR A 116 -10.59 3.70 16.49
N ASP A 117 -11.32 4.26 15.53
CA ASP A 117 -12.78 4.31 15.53
C ASP A 117 -13.40 4.28 14.13
N SER A 118 -14.71 3.99 14.07
CA SER A 118 -15.45 3.91 12.83
C SER A 118 -15.58 5.26 12.10
N SER A 119 -15.60 6.36 12.80
CA SER A 119 -15.63 7.70 12.19
C SER A 119 -14.33 8.00 11.45
N TYR A 120 -13.19 7.64 12.04
CA TYR A 120 -11.89 7.74 11.39
C TYR A 120 -11.76 6.78 10.20
N LEU A 121 -12.25 5.55 10.33
CA LEU A 121 -12.33 4.60 9.22
C LEU A 121 -13.15 5.18 8.05
N CYS A 122 -14.34 5.72 8.32
CA CYS A 122 -15.20 6.34 7.31
C CYS A 122 -14.48 7.49 6.58
N ARG A 123 -13.79 8.35 7.33
CA ARG A 123 -13.04 9.47 6.75
C ARG A 123 -11.91 8.99 5.84
N LEU A 124 -11.09 8.06 6.30
CA LEU A 124 -10.02 7.47 5.50
C LEU A 124 -10.56 6.74 4.28
N PHE A 125 -11.65 6.01 4.43
CA PHE A 125 -12.26 5.26 3.35
C PHE A 125 -12.76 6.19 2.24
N LYS A 126 -13.41 7.31 2.61
CA LYS A 126 -13.81 8.36 1.65
C LYS A 126 -12.61 9.03 0.97
N GLU A 127 -11.53 9.25 1.71
CA GLU A 127 -10.29 9.82 1.15
C GLU A 127 -9.66 8.93 0.08
N TYR A 128 -9.61 7.62 0.30
CA TYR A 128 -8.94 6.67 -0.61
C TYR A 128 -9.85 6.03 -1.66
N GLU A 129 -11.12 5.79 -1.33
CA GLU A 129 -12.06 5.06 -2.19
C GLU A 129 -13.21 5.93 -2.70
N HIS A 130 -13.34 7.17 -2.22
CA HIS A 130 -14.43 8.10 -2.54
C HIS A 130 -15.84 7.59 -2.19
N LEU A 131 -15.92 6.57 -1.34
CA LEU A 131 -17.14 5.93 -0.84
C LEU A 131 -17.03 5.72 0.67
N SER A 132 -18.19 5.61 1.35
CA SER A 132 -18.20 5.10 2.71
C SER A 132 -18.00 3.58 2.74
N PRO A 133 -17.59 2.99 3.87
CA PRO A 133 -17.48 1.53 3.99
C PRO A 133 -18.78 0.78 3.66
N ASP A 134 -19.94 1.31 4.07
CA ASP A 134 -21.23 0.69 3.79
C ASP A 134 -21.61 0.78 2.32
N GLU A 135 -21.36 1.91 1.67
CA GLU A 135 -21.57 2.06 0.21
C GLU A 135 -20.65 1.11 -0.56
N TYR A 136 -19.40 0.98 -0.12
CA TYR A 136 -18.45 0.05 -0.72
C TYR A 136 -18.94 -1.40 -0.61
N ARG A 137 -19.42 -1.81 0.57
CA ARG A 137 -19.98 -3.15 0.81
C ARG A 137 -21.20 -3.42 -0.08
N LYS A 138 -22.11 -2.45 -0.16
CA LYS A 138 -23.31 -2.56 -1.02
C LYS A 138 -22.97 -2.70 -2.50
N ASN A 139 -22.11 -1.83 -2.99
CA ASN A 139 -21.71 -1.82 -4.40
C ASN A 139 -21.02 -3.14 -4.78
N TRP A 140 -20.15 -3.65 -3.92
CA TRP A 140 -19.47 -4.91 -4.18
C TRP A 140 -20.44 -6.09 -4.27
N ARG A 141 -21.41 -6.17 -3.38
CA ARG A 141 -22.41 -7.25 -3.37
C ARG A 141 -23.36 -7.19 -4.57
N THR A 142 -23.67 -5.99 -5.05
CA THR A 142 -24.54 -5.81 -6.22
C THR A 142 -23.84 -6.24 -7.51
N VAL A 143 -22.54 -6.06 -7.62
CA VAL A 143 -21.74 -6.45 -8.80
C VAL A 143 -21.50 -7.98 -8.85
N CYS A 144 -21.51 -8.64 -7.69
CA CYS A 144 -21.28 -10.10 -7.60
C CYS A 144 -22.55 -10.94 -7.72
N LEU A 145 -23.69 -10.33 -7.93
CA LEU A 145 -24.98 -10.99 -8.22
C LEU A 145 -25.30 -10.93 -9.72
#